data_58fd00260f3debdafca5e31d6a2a08a5
#
_entry.id   58fd00260f3debdafca5e31d6a2a08a5
#
_cell.length_a   1.000
_cell.length_b   1.000
_cell.length_c   1.000
_cell.angle_alpha   90.00
_cell.angle_beta   90.00
_cell.angle_gamma   90.00
#
_symmetry.space_group_name_H-M   'P 1'
#
loop_
_entity.id
_entity.type
_entity.pdbx_description
1 polymer ?
#
loop_
_entity_poly.entity_id
_entity_poly.type
_entity_poly.pdbx_seq_one_letter_code
_entity_poly.pdbx_strand_id
1 'polypeptide(L)'
;MMLKRVVMLIVLGLIFSSCDFIHYGKIAVYENKLRSEMERERKELRKKDGPAAIVVDEYKEDVERVIQNVMKRPVNRKVEFGGTTLLIPENTRLNLKHGNIVDEKTGYGIAIRFTLNSLCISKEINNIEYSFYYSKRNANVTRIAKEIMRVNGFKDTCK
;
A
#
# COMPACT_ATOMS: atom_id res chain seq x y z
N MET A 1 -39.51 42.18 14.23
CA MET A 1 -39.41 41.26 13.08
C MET A 1 -38.00 40.61 12.92
N MET A 2 -36.92 41.28 13.23
CA MET A 2 -35.51 40.78 13.12
C MET A 2 -35.21 39.59 14.07
N LEU A 3 -35.63 39.63 15.33
CA LEU A 3 -35.33 38.60 16.33
C LEU A 3 -35.78 37.19 15.90
N LYS A 4 -37.00 37.07 15.31
CA LYS A 4 -37.53 35.78 14.81
C LYS A 4 -36.71 35.18 13.67
N ARG A 5 -36.12 36.03 12.80
CA ARG A 5 -35.25 35.56 11.70
C ARG A 5 -33.91 35.08 12.19
N VAL A 6 -33.32 35.73 13.21
CA VAL A 6 -32.04 35.31 13.82
C VAL A 6 -32.20 33.99 14.55
N VAL A 7 -33.27 33.81 15.33
CA VAL A 7 -33.54 32.54 16.03
C VAL A 7 -33.76 31.39 15.03
N MET A 8 -34.46 31.65 13.92
CA MET A 8 -34.69 30.63 12.89
C MET A 8 -33.37 30.19 12.18
N LEU A 9 -32.44 31.10 11.95
CA LEU A 9 -31.14 30.79 11.36
C LEU A 9 -30.26 29.98 12.32
N ILE A 10 -30.30 30.26 13.63
CA ILE A 10 -29.56 29.50 14.65
C ILE A 10 -30.11 28.08 14.75
N VAL A 11 -31.44 27.89 14.75
CA VAL A 11 -32.07 26.56 14.80
C VAL A 11 -31.75 25.75 13.55
N LEU A 12 -31.78 26.35 12.35
CA LEU A 12 -31.36 25.70 11.10
C LEU A 12 -29.88 25.28 11.15
N GLY A 13 -28.99 26.14 11.63
CA GLY A 13 -27.54 25.81 11.77
C GLY A 13 -27.30 24.62 12.71
N LEU A 14 -28.07 24.51 13.81
CA LEU A 14 -27.95 23.39 14.76
C LEU A 14 -28.49 22.06 14.18
N ILE A 15 -29.50 22.12 13.29
CA ILE A 15 -30.06 20.91 12.65
C ILE A 15 -29.06 20.34 11.61
N PHE A 16 -28.38 21.19 10.84
CA PHE A 16 -27.41 20.74 9.85
C PHE A 16 -26.14 20.17 10.51
N SER A 17 -25.65 20.74 11.61
CA SER A 17 -24.47 20.21 12.31
C SER A 17 -24.75 18.88 13.04
N SER A 18 -26.00 18.60 13.44
CA SER A 18 -26.34 17.34 14.09
C SER A 18 -26.47 16.17 13.12
N CYS A 19 -26.82 16.40 11.86
CA CYS A 19 -26.91 15.34 10.84
C CYS A 19 -25.52 14.76 10.51
N ASP A 20 -24.51 15.60 10.35
CA ASP A 20 -23.14 15.16 10.06
C ASP A 20 -22.54 14.35 11.23
N PHE A 21 -22.78 14.78 12.47
CA PHE A 21 -22.27 14.08 13.65
C PHE A 21 -22.88 12.67 13.82
N ILE A 22 -24.17 12.50 13.51
CA ILE A 22 -24.84 11.19 13.54
C ILE A 22 -24.30 10.28 12.43
N HIS A 23 -23.98 10.82 11.26
CA HIS A 23 -23.44 10.05 10.14
C HIS A 23 -22.02 9.54 10.46
N TYR A 24 -21.14 10.39 10.95
CA TYR A 24 -19.78 10.00 11.38
C TYR A 24 -19.81 9.00 12.54
N GLY A 25 -20.72 9.16 13.50
CA GLY A 25 -20.89 8.21 14.60
C GLY A 25 -21.29 6.82 14.14
N LYS A 26 -22.18 6.69 13.15
CA LYS A 26 -22.58 5.40 12.55
C LYS A 26 -21.44 4.72 11.81
N ILE A 27 -20.64 5.47 11.05
CA ILE A 27 -19.46 4.95 10.34
C ILE A 27 -18.43 4.42 11.35
N ALA A 28 -18.11 5.17 12.40
CA ALA A 28 -17.16 4.74 13.42
C ALA A 28 -17.61 3.49 14.18
N VAL A 29 -18.89 3.36 14.48
CA VAL A 29 -19.48 2.15 15.09
C VAL A 29 -19.40 0.97 14.15
N TYR A 30 -19.69 1.16 12.85
CA TYR A 30 -19.62 0.11 11.85
C TYR A 30 -18.18 -0.38 11.64
N GLU A 31 -17.22 0.53 11.54
CA GLU A 31 -15.80 0.20 11.41
C GLU A 31 -15.27 -0.56 12.65
N ASN A 32 -15.64 -0.14 13.85
CA ASN A 32 -15.27 -0.84 15.09
C ASN A 32 -15.89 -2.24 15.16
N LYS A 33 -17.14 -2.40 14.72
CA LYS A 33 -17.79 -3.71 14.65
C LYS A 33 -17.08 -4.62 13.64
N LEU A 34 -16.80 -4.12 12.43
CA LEU A 34 -16.09 -4.87 11.39
C LEU A 34 -14.68 -5.28 11.87
N ARG A 35 -13.96 -4.38 12.55
CA ARG A 35 -12.64 -4.68 13.13
C ARG A 35 -12.72 -5.77 14.20
N SER A 36 -13.72 -5.71 15.08
CA SER A 36 -13.93 -6.72 16.13
C SER A 36 -14.31 -8.09 15.58
N GLU A 37 -15.10 -8.14 14.50
CA GLU A 37 -15.44 -9.37 13.79
C GLU A 37 -14.21 -9.99 13.11
N MET A 38 -13.40 -9.18 12.41
CA MET A 38 -12.14 -9.65 11.81
C MET A 38 -11.13 -10.13 12.86
N GLU A 39 -11.06 -9.50 14.04
CA GLU A 39 -10.20 -9.98 15.13
C GLU A 39 -10.69 -11.29 15.75
N ARG A 40 -12.02 -11.48 15.87
CA ARG A 40 -12.61 -12.74 16.30
C ARG A 40 -12.30 -13.86 15.31
N GLU A 41 -12.53 -13.61 14.03
CA GLU A 41 -12.24 -14.56 12.96
C GLU A 41 -10.76 -14.94 12.93
N ARG A 42 -9.85 -13.98 13.07
CA ARG A 42 -8.40 -14.23 13.21
C ARG A 42 -8.06 -15.06 14.46
N LYS A 43 -8.72 -14.82 15.59
CA LYS A 43 -8.52 -15.60 16.82
C LYS A 43 -9.07 -17.03 16.70
N GLU A 44 -10.18 -17.22 16.00
CA GLU A 44 -10.74 -18.55 15.73
C GLU A 44 -9.90 -19.32 14.75
N LEU A 45 -9.41 -18.68 13.67
CA LEU A 45 -8.44 -19.26 12.76
C LEU A 45 -7.17 -19.69 13.50
N ARG A 46 -6.60 -18.85 14.38
CA ARG A 46 -5.43 -19.20 15.20
C ARG A 46 -5.67 -20.38 16.15
N LYS A 47 -6.91 -20.58 16.62
CA LYS A 47 -7.24 -21.73 17.49
C LYS A 47 -7.42 -23.03 16.72
N LYS A 48 -7.90 -22.96 15.47
CA LYS A 48 -8.05 -24.11 14.58
C LYS A 48 -6.72 -24.59 13.98
N ASP A 49 -5.75 -23.68 13.84
CA ASP A 49 -4.53 -23.88 13.09
C ASP A 49 -3.30 -24.05 13.98
N GLY A 50 -3.35 -25.00 14.92
CA GLY A 50 -2.15 -25.42 15.66
C GLY A 50 -0.94 -25.74 14.75
N PRO A 51 -1.13 -26.34 13.55
CA PRO A 51 -0.08 -26.48 12.52
C PRO A 51 0.15 -25.22 11.68
N ALA A 52 -0.80 -24.31 11.55
CA ALA A 52 -0.69 -23.12 10.68
C ALA A 52 0.32 -22.08 11.16
N ALA A 53 0.64 -22.03 12.44
CA ALA A 53 1.71 -21.17 12.95
C ALA A 53 3.08 -21.58 12.34
N ILE A 54 3.32 -22.85 12.18
CA ILE A 54 4.54 -23.42 11.56
C ILE A 54 4.57 -23.04 10.06
N VAL A 55 3.43 -23.17 9.36
CA VAL A 55 3.31 -22.83 7.93
C VAL A 55 3.49 -21.32 7.69
N VAL A 56 3.02 -20.46 8.59
CA VAL A 56 3.21 -19.00 8.48
C VAL A 56 4.66 -18.58 8.69
N ASP A 57 5.37 -19.24 9.61
CA ASP A 57 6.78 -18.93 9.85
C ASP A 57 7.66 -19.44 8.70
N GLU A 58 7.40 -20.64 8.18
CA GLU A 58 8.08 -21.17 6.99
C GLU A 58 7.85 -20.29 5.77
N TYR A 59 6.61 -19.85 5.52
CA TYR A 59 6.29 -18.90 4.45
C TYR A 59 7.05 -17.59 4.60
N LYS A 60 7.16 -17.06 5.80
CA LYS A 60 7.89 -15.82 6.09
C LYS A 60 9.38 -15.96 5.82
N GLU A 61 9.98 -17.08 6.21
CA GLU A 61 11.38 -17.39 5.93
C GLU A 61 11.65 -17.55 4.43
N ASP A 62 10.74 -18.19 3.71
CA ASP A 62 10.85 -18.35 2.27
C ASP A 62 10.77 -17.02 1.53
N VAL A 63 9.84 -16.15 1.92
CA VAL A 63 9.74 -14.78 1.36
C VAL A 63 11.01 -13.99 1.64
N GLU A 64 11.55 -14.04 2.85
CA GLU A 64 12.79 -13.34 3.18
C GLU A 64 13.99 -13.86 2.38
N ARG A 65 14.09 -15.17 2.20
CA ARG A 65 15.13 -15.81 1.36
C ARG A 65 15.04 -15.36 -0.09
N VAL A 66 13.82 -15.23 -0.62
CA VAL A 66 13.58 -14.69 -1.98
C VAL A 66 14.00 -13.24 -2.07
N ILE A 67 13.63 -12.40 -1.10
CA ILE A 67 14.02 -10.98 -1.07
C ILE A 67 15.56 -10.85 -1.03
N GLN A 68 16.24 -11.62 -0.19
CA GLN A 68 17.72 -11.65 -0.11
C GLN A 68 18.36 -12.07 -1.44
N ASN A 69 17.77 -13.01 -2.15
CA ASN A 69 18.23 -13.43 -3.45
C ASN A 69 18.02 -12.32 -4.51
N VAL A 70 16.84 -11.73 -4.56
CA VAL A 70 16.52 -10.64 -5.52
C VAL A 70 17.41 -9.42 -5.27
N MET A 71 17.72 -9.11 -4.02
CA MET A 71 18.63 -7.99 -3.66
C MET A 71 20.00 -8.10 -4.32
N LYS A 72 20.48 -9.30 -4.62
CA LYS A 72 21.78 -9.56 -5.25
C LYS A 72 21.76 -9.47 -6.77
N ARG A 73 20.58 -9.39 -7.38
CA ARG A 73 20.41 -9.36 -8.82
C ARG A 73 20.58 -7.94 -9.37
N PRO A 74 21.12 -7.77 -10.58
CA PRO A 74 21.18 -6.47 -11.23
C PRO A 74 19.76 -5.97 -11.57
N VAL A 75 19.56 -4.65 -11.50
CA VAL A 75 18.30 -3.98 -11.90
C VAL A 75 18.44 -3.56 -13.35
N ASN A 76 18.21 -4.50 -14.27
CA ASN A 76 18.42 -4.34 -15.72
C ASN A 76 17.27 -4.88 -16.58
N ARG A 77 16.27 -5.55 -16.00
CA ARG A 77 15.13 -6.08 -16.71
C ARG A 77 14.17 -4.96 -17.08
N LYS A 78 13.90 -4.81 -18.38
CA LYS A 78 12.92 -3.87 -18.92
C LYS A 78 11.50 -4.39 -18.74
N VAL A 79 10.60 -3.57 -18.23
CA VAL A 79 9.16 -3.84 -18.13
C VAL A 79 8.37 -2.60 -18.53
N GLU A 80 7.24 -2.82 -19.19
CA GLU A 80 6.32 -1.74 -19.56
C GLU A 80 5.37 -1.44 -18.39
N PHE A 81 5.22 -0.16 -18.03
CA PHE A 81 4.29 0.30 -17.03
C PHE A 81 3.75 1.70 -17.38
N GLY A 82 2.43 1.81 -17.56
CA GLY A 82 1.77 3.10 -17.85
C GLY A 82 2.29 3.82 -19.08
N GLY A 83 2.74 3.08 -20.12
CA GLY A 83 3.27 3.66 -21.35
C GLY A 83 4.75 4.06 -21.30
N THR A 84 5.48 3.69 -20.24
CA THR A 84 6.94 3.87 -20.16
C THR A 84 7.66 2.58 -19.82
N THR A 85 8.94 2.51 -20.16
CA THR A 85 9.80 1.39 -19.76
C THR A 85 10.47 1.69 -18.44
N LEU A 86 10.35 0.76 -17.49
CA LEU A 86 11.04 0.75 -16.20
C LEU A 86 12.05 -0.39 -16.15
N LEU A 87 13.09 -0.21 -15.33
CA LEU A 87 14.05 -1.25 -15.00
C LEU A 87 13.74 -1.82 -13.62
N ILE A 88 13.63 -3.14 -13.55
CA ILE A 88 13.42 -3.91 -12.31
C ILE A 88 14.51 -4.98 -12.15
N PRO A 89 14.62 -5.64 -11.00
CA PRO A 89 15.59 -6.71 -10.82
C PRO A 89 15.41 -7.84 -11.82
N GLU A 90 16.52 -8.42 -12.26
CA GLU A 90 16.53 -9.57 -13.17
C GLU A 90 15.74 -10.76 -12.60
N ASN A 91 15.09 -11.55 -13.49
CA ASN A 91 14.23 -12.68 -13.12
C ASN A 91 13.08 -12.29 -12.16
N THR A 92 12.63 -11.02 -12.26
CA THR A 92 11.37 -10.57 -11.65
C THR A 92 10.43 -10.06 -12.74
N ARG A 93 9.14 -10.01 -12.45
CA ARG A 93 8.13 -9.43 -13.32
C ARG A 93 7.29 -8.42 -12.59
N LEU A 94 6.66 -7.52 -13.31
CA LEU A 94 5.67 -6.59 -12.77
C LEU A 94 4.28 -7.23 -12.87
N ASN A 95 3.57 -7.28 -11.75
CA ASN A 95 2.15 -7.62 -11.73
C ASN A 95 1.37 -6.36 -12.13
N LEU A 96 0.93 -6.28 -13.37
CA LEU A 96 0.27 -5.08 -13.92
C LEU A 96 -1.05 -4.73 -13.21
N LYS A 97 -1.76 -5.71 -12.65
CA LYS A 97 -3.01 -5.47 -11.90
C LYS A 97 -2.76 -4.70 -10.60
N HIS A 98 -1.65 -4.96 -9.93
CA HIS A 98 -1.35 -4.39 -8.61
C HIS A 98 -0.11 -3.50 -8.59
N GLY A 99 0.66 -3.46 -9.67
CA GLY A 99 1.89 -2.67 -9.77
C GLY A 99 3.06 -3.21 -8.92
N ASN A 100 2.95 -4.38 -8.30
CA ASN A 100 4.00 -4.94 -7.48
C ASN A 100 4.99 -5.82 -8.24
N ILE A 101 6.24 -5.84 -7.76
CA ILE A 101 7.29 -6.73 -8.28
C ILE A 101 7.09 -8.14 -7.73
N VAL A 102 7.23 -9.14 -8.58
CA VAL A 102 7.07 -10.57 -8.24
C VAL A 102 8.29 -11.34 -8.74
N ASP A 103 8.87 -12.18 -7.91
CA ASP A 103 9.93 -13.12 -8.33
C ASP A 103 9.36 -14.19 -9.27
N GLU A 104 9.94 -14.37 -10.45
CA GLU A 104 9.39 -15.27 -11.46
C GLU A 104 9.47 -16.74 -11.06
N LYS A 105 10.52 -17.12 -10.34
CA LYS A 105 10.75 -18.51 -9.96
C LYS A 105 9.77 -19.00 -8.89
N THR A 106 9.49 -18.14 -7.90
CA THR A 106 8.70 -18.54 -6.72
C THR A 106 7.29 -17.99 -6.73
N GLY A 107 7.02 -16.94 -7.51
CA GLY A 107 5.75 -16.22 -7.49
C GLY A 107 5.57 -15.28 -6.29
N TYR A 108 6.55 -15.18 -5.40
CA TYR A 108 6.45 -14.30 -4.22
C TYR A 108 6.56 -12.83 -4.60
N GLY A 109 5.67 -12.02 -4.02
CA GLY A 109 5.67 -10.57 -4.18
C GLY A 109 6.75 -9.90 -3.31
N ILE A 110 7.46 -8.94 -3.90
CA ILE A 110 8.37 -8.05 -3.18
C ILE A 110 7.58 -6.82 -2.79
N ALA A 111 7.77 -6.33 -1.56
CA ALA A 111 7.01 -5.20 -1.01
C ALA A 111 7.44 -3.85 -1.62
N ILE A 112 7.44 -3.79 -2.96
CA ILE A 112 7.67 -2.61 -3.82
C ILE A 112 6.53 -2.55 -4.82
N ARG A 113 5.86 -1.41 -4.93
CA ARG A 113 4.69 -1.23 -5.80
C ARG A 113 4.78 0.08 -6.57
N PHE A 114 4.63 0.02 -7.90
CA PHE A 114 4.51 1.17 -8.79
C PHE A 114 3.06 1.64 -8.90
N THR A 115 2.89 2.94 -9.14
CA THR A 115 1.59 3.59 -9.33
C THR A 115 1.72 4.82 -10.23
N LEU A 116 0.61 5.25 -10.83
CA LEU A 116 0.49 6.51 -11.55
C LEU A 116 -0.08 7.64 -10.65
N ASN A 117 -0.27 7.38 -9.36
CA ASN A 117 -0.68 8.39 -8.40
C ASN A 117 0.55 9.16 -7.92
N SER A 118 0.37 10.46 -7.63
CA SER A 118 1.45 11.31 -7.08
C SER A 118 1.85 10.85 -5.68
N LEU A 119 3.12 10.49 -5.52
CA LEU A 119 3.74 10.13 -4.23
C LEU A 119 5.07 10.87 -4.08
N CYS A 120 5.64 10.83 -2.86
CA CYS A 120 6.92 11.49 -2.59
C CYS A 120 8.13 10.83 -3.27
N ILE A 121 8.01 9.58 -3.75
CA ILE A 121 9.03 8.95 -4.60
C ILE A 121 8.47 8.90 -6.01
N SER A 122 8.91 9.81 -6.86
CA SER A 122 8.33 9.97 -8.19
C SER A 122 9.33 10.42 -9.25
N LYS A 123 8.92 10.27 -10.51
CA LYS A 123 9.52 10.89 -11.68
C LYS A 123 8.43 11.27 -12.68
N GLU A 124 8.65 12.30 -13.45
CA GLU A 124 7.76 12.73 -14.52
C GLU A 124 8.35 12.35 -15.88
N ILE A 125 7.52 11.80 -16.78
CA ILE A 125 7.85 11.49 -18.16
C ILE A 125 6.63 11.87 -19.01
N ASN A 126 6.81 12.75 -19.99
CA ASN A 126 5.74 13.20 -20.91
C ASN A 126 4.46 13.65 -20.18
N ASN A 127 4.62 14.46 -19.13
CA ASN A 127 3.54 14.97 -18.27
C ASN A 127 2.74 13.87 -17.52
N ILE A 128 3.28 12.67 -17.41
CA ILE A 128 2.73 11.59 -16.59
C ILE A 128 3.67 11.39 -15.40
N GLU A 129 3.11 11.45 -14.19
CA GLU A 129 3.84 11.18 -12.97
C GLU A 129 3.83 9.70 -12.64
N TYR A 130 5.02 9.12 -12.59
CA TYR A 130 5.27 7.74 -12.18
C TYR A 130 5.83 7.74 -10.78
N SER A 131 5.24 6.96 -9.91
CA SER A 131 5.67 6.89 -8.52
C SER A 131 5.77 5.44 -8.04
N PHE A 132 6.48 5.23 -6.94
CA PHE A 132 6.41 3.97 -6.24
C PHE A 132 6.57 4.13 -4.73
N TYR A 133 6.14 3.13 -3.99
CA TYR A 133 6.38 3.00 -2.56
C TYR A 133 6.88 1.61 -2.21
N TYR A 134 7.53 1.50 -1.07
CA TYR A 134 8.09 0.24 -0.59
C TYR A 134 8.04 0.13 0.94
N SER A 135 8.14 -1.09 1.45
CA SER A 135 8.20 -1.33 2.89
C SER A 135 9.57 -0.96 3.45
N LYS A 136 9.64 0.12 4.23
CA LYS A 136 10.86 0.54 4.95
C LYS A 136 11.23 -0.37 6.11
N ARG A 137 10.33 -1.30 6.52
CA ARG A 137 10.57 -2.24 7.64
C ARG A 137 11.58 -3.33 7.29
N ASN A 138 11.79 -3.62 6.02
CA ASN A 138 12.74 -4.62 5.54
C ASN A 138 13.94 -3.93 4.89
N ALA A 139 15.13 -4.11 5.46
CA ALA A 139 16.35 -3.49 4.97
C ALA A 139 16.74 -3.94 3.55
N ASN A 140 16.47 -5.21 3.20
CA ASN A 140 16.76 -5.75 1.87
C ASN A 140 15.81 -5.17 0.82
N VAL A 141 14.50 -5.02 1.13
CA VAL A 141 13.54 -4.32 0.28
C VAL A 141 13.96 -2.87 0.08
N THR A 142 14.42 -2.19 1.13
CA THR A 142 14.93 -0.81 1.05
C THR A 142 16.12 -0.70 0.09
N ARG A 143 17.06 -1.68 0.11
CA ARG A 143 18.22 -1.69 -0.81
C ARG A 143 17.77 -1.89 -2.26
N ILE A 144 16.88 -2.84 -2.53
CA ILE A 144 16.29 -3.05 -3.86
C ILE A 144 15.60 -1.76 -4.36
N ALA A 145 14.79 -1.13 -3.50
CA ALA A 145 14.07 0.10 -3.84
C ALA A 145 15.03 1.24 -4.20
N LYS A 146 16.08 1.46 -3.41
CA LYS A 146 17.11 2.48 -3.69
C LYS A 146 17.82 2.25 -5.02
N GLU A 147 18.11 1.00 -5.37
CA GLU A 147 18.74 0.69 -6.65
C GLU A 147 17.76 0.92 -7.81
N ILE A 148 16.49 0.54 -7.67
CA ILE A 148 15.44 0.87 -8.65
C ILE A 148 15.32 2.38 -8.83
N MET A 149 15.34 3.15 -7.75
CA MET A 149 15.30 4.63 -7.81
C MET A 149 16.47 5.16 -8.62
N ARG A 150 17.68 4.71 -8.31
CA ARG A 150 18.91 5.16 -8.94
C ARG A 150 18.91 4.91 -10.46
N VAL A 151 18.59 3.67 -10.88
CA VAL A 151 18.66 3.30 -12.32
C VAL A 151 17.51 3.86 -13.14
N ASN A 152 16.36 4.12 -12.53
CA ASN A 152 15.20 4.70 -13.22
C ASN A 152 15.10 6.22 -13.08
N GLY A 153 15.95 6.87 -12.30
CA GLY A 153 15.92 8.32 -12.11
C GLY A 153 14.74 8.84 -11.28
N PHE A 154 14.21 8.03 -10.34
CA PHE A 154 13.22 8.53 -9.39
C PHE A 154 13.86 9.46 -8.36
N LYS A 155 13.12 10.50 -7.97
CA LYS A 155 13.50 11.43 -6.90
C LYS A 155 12.74 11.07 -5.62
N ASP A 156 13.43 11.05 -4.49
CA ASP A 156 12.83 10.89 -3.16
C ASP A 156 12.69 12.27 -2.51
N THR A 157 11.47 12.74 -2.38
CA THR A 157 11.09 13.99 -1.72
C THR A 157 10.33 13.73 -0.41
N CYS A 158 10.33 12.49 0.07
CA CYS A 158 9.71 12.13 1.35
C CYS A 158 10.38 12.86 2.52
N LYS A 159 9.58 13.49 3.36
CA LYS A 159 10.02 14.17 4.60
C LYS A 159 9.91 13.23 5.79
#